data_01de9684b49b2d244bc7f380f5500b3c
#
_entry.id   01de9684b49b2d244bc7f380f5500b3c
#
_cell.length_a   1.000
_cell.length_b   1.000
_cell.length_c   1.000
_cell.angle_alpha   90.00
_cell.angle_beta   90.00
_cell.angle_gamma   90.00
#
_symmetry.space_group_name_H-M   'P 1'
#
loop_
_entity.id
_entity.type
_entity.pdbx_description
1 polymer ?
#
loop_
_entity_poly.entity_id
_entity_poly.type
_entity_poly.pdbx_seq_one_letter_code
_entity_poly.pdbx_strand_id
1 'polypeptide(L)'
;MKLKVFYSIIFFISIITNSIFSQNKFSGYIIDDISGDKIFNVKIYSNDIGLLDISDDSGFYSFTISKNSKLSFYSENYFVKEINSNALESSDIIYLEPLIENLDEIEIIVRNEKVFSLQRLNAVEGTSIFEGKKNEVILVDQSMANLSSNNSRQIYSQIAGLNIFQNDDAGLQLNIGGRGLDPNRSSNFNTRQNGYDISADVLGYPESYYTPPAEAVKNIQIIRGAASLQYGTQFGGLVNFVLKEPKLNQKDELILRNSYGSNNLYTNFTSYKGSSGKFRYYSYFNFKQGDGFRENSFFNSKNIFLKTIYDFNEKSKISFDFTYFTYLSQQAGGLNDVMFEFDPFQSNRSRNWFSVDWLLYNLTYNYEFNPNKSLSLNLFGLNATRNALGFRVNRVDQVDDNGARDLIFGDFNNIGLEAKYLSNYKILGKQSIFVLGSKLYFANNESMQGPG
;
A
#
# COMPACT_ATOMS: atom_id res chain seq x y z
N MET A 1 -30.92 81.06 4.36
CA MET A 1 -29.52 80.61 4.51
C MET A 1 -29.37 79.12 4.78
N LYS A 2 -30.36 78.46 5.41
CA LYS A 2 -30.28 77.00 5.70
C LYS A 2 -30.40 76.04 4.48
N LEU A 3 -31.11 76.43 3.43
CA LEU A 3 -31.35 75.56 2.29
C LEU A 3 -30.13 75.47 1.31
N LYS A 4 -29.33 76.55 1.19
CA LYS A 4 -28.12 76.59 0.36
C LYS A 4 -27.00 75.71 0.98
N VAL A 5 -26.92 75.60 2.28
CA VAL A 5 -25.92 74.78 2.96
C VAL A 5 -26.27 73.27 2.77
N PHE A 6 -27.57 72.92 2.77
CA PHE A 6 -28.03 71.55 2.56
C PHE A 6 -27.72 71.01 1.15
N TYR A 7 -27.92 71.80 0.13
CA TYR A 7 -27.56 71.44 -1.27
C TYR A 7 -26.06 71.39 -1.45
N SER A 8 -25.28 72.19 -0.80
CA SER A 8 -23.82 72.17 -0.84
C SER A 8 -23.26 70.90 -0.18
N ILE A 9 -23.85 70.41 0.89
CA ILE A 9 -23.45 69.17 1.57
C ILE A 9 -23.82 67.92 0.72
N ILE A 10 -25.02 67.91 0.08
CA ILE A 10 -25.41 66.83 -0.84
C ILE A 10 -24.51 66.77 -2.07
N PHE A 11 -24.11 67.92 -2.62
CA PHE A 11 -23.17 68.01 -3.76
C PHE A 11 -21.78 67.54 -3.35
N PHE A 12 -21.32 67.81 -2.13
CA PHE A 12 -20.02 67.35 -1.63
C PHE A 12 -20.05 65.81 -1.31
N ILE A 13 -21.16 65.28 -0.84
CA ILE A 13 -21.33 63.85 -0.57
C ILE A 13 -21.41 63.06 -1.90
N SER A 14 -21.97 63.61 -2.99
CA SER A 14 -22.03 62.97 -4.29
C SER A 14 -20.67 62.88 -5.02
N ILE A 15 -19.68 63.66 -4.60
CA ILE A 15 -18.33 63.65 -5.18
C ILE A 15 -17.44 62.59 -4.48
N ILE A 16 -17.80 62.20 -3.25
CA ILE A 16 -17.01 61.23 -2.43
C ILE A 16 -17.33 59.78 -2.81
N THR A 17 -18.41 59.49 -3.54
CA THR A 17 -18.87 58.12 -3.85
C THR A 17 -18.34 57.55 -5.17
N ASN A 18 -17.54 58.27 -5.90
CA ASN A 18 -16.84 57.70 -7.06
C ASN A 18 -15.52 57.15 -6.60
N SER A 19 -15.51 56.00 -5.94
CA SER A 19 -14.34 55.13 -5.86
C SER A 19 -14.03 54.65 -7.25
N ILE A 20 -13.13 55.33 -7.93
CA ILE A 20 -12.60 54.88 -9.22
C ILE A 20 -11.78 53.64 -8.90
N PHE A 21 -12.39 52.46 -9.03
CA PHE A 21 -11.63 51.23 -9.08
C PHE A 21 -10.78 51.29 -10.35
N SER A 22 -9.49 51.60 -10.20
CA SER A 22 -8.57 51.55 -11.31
C SER A 22 -8.45 50.08 -11.76
N GLN A 23 -9.09 49.73 -12.83
CA GLN A 23 -8.89 48.46 -13.52
C GLN A 23 -7.62 48.58 -14.37
N ASN A 24 -6.69 47.67 -14.15
CA ASN A 24 -5.46 47.57 -14.96
C ASN A 24 -5.62 46.50 -16.03
N LYS A 25 -5.18 46.79 -17.22
CA LYS A 25 -5.10 45.82 -18.31
C LYS A 25 -3.76 45.11 -18.24
N PHE A 26 -3.80 43.80 -18.19
CA PHE A 26 -2.65 42.92 -18.23
C PHE A 26 -2.70 42.13 -19.54
N SER A 27 -1.54 41.95 -20.18
CA SER A 27 -1.40 41.13 -21.39
C SER A 27 0.01 40.57 -21.43
N GLY A 28 0.20 39.44 -22.11
CA GLY A 28 1.52 38.82 -22.21
C GLY A 28 1.47 37.46 -22.89
N TYR A 29 2.47 36.67 -22.67
CA TYR A 29 2.57 35.34 -23.23
C TYR A 29 2.75 34.29 -22.10
N ILE A 30 2.22 33.10 -22.32
CA ILE A 30 2.40 31.98 -21.44
C ILE A 30 3.32 30.98 -22.15
N ILE A 31 4.41 30.60 -21.45
CA ILE A 31 5.52 29.84 -22.02
C ILE A 31 5.82 28.64 -21.10
N ASP A 32 6.17 27.52 -21.69
CA ASP A 32 6.71 26.35 -21.00
C ASP A 32 8.11 26.65 -20.43
N ASP A 33 8.29 26.42 -19.14
CA ASP A 33 9.53 26.77 -18.43
C ASP A 33 10.73 25.90 -18.83
N ILE A 34 10.49 24.74 -19.48
CA ILE A 34 11.55 23.82 -19.90
C ILE A 34 11.81 23.91 -21.39
N SER A 35 10.77 23.82 -22.23
CA SER A 35 10.95 23.82 -23.69
C SER A 35 11.05 25.22 -24.27
N GLY A 36 10.52 26.24 -23.59
CA GLY A 36 10.41 27.61 -24.10
C GLY A 36 9.28 27.78 -25.13
N ASP A 37 8.45 26.75 -25.33
CA ASP A 37 7.34 26.81 -26.27
C ASP A 37 6.15 27.58 -25.70
N LYS A 38 5.38 28.23 -26.57
CA LYS A 38 4.18 28.95 -26.18
C LYS A 38 3.02 28.01 -25.90
N ILE A 39 2.30 28.24 -24.80
CA ILE A 39 1.22 27.36 -24.33
C ILE A 39 -0.14 27.98 -24.68
N PHE A 40 -0.93 27.28 -25.48
CA PHE A 40 -2.29 27.67 -25.85
C PHE A 40 -3.32 27.06 -24.87
N ASN A 41 -4.53 27.62 -24.86
CA ASN A 41 -5.67 27.15 -24.07
C ASN A 41 -5.42 27.11 -22.54
N VAL A 42 -4.54 27.98 -22.03
CA VAL A 42 -4.37 28.18 -20.58
C VAL A 42 -5.51 29.05 -20.07
N LYS A 43 -6.26 28.52 -19.10
CA LYS A 43 -7.37 29.23 -18.45
C LYS A 43 -6.84 30.08 -17.32
N ILE A 44 -7.24 31.36 -17.32
CA ILE A 44 -6.81 32.33 -16.30
C ILE A 44 -8.02 32.69 -15.44
N TYR A 45 -7.94 32.38 -14.17
CA TYR A 45 -8.99 32.61 -13.19
C TYR A 45 -8.60 33.68 -12.19
N SER A 46 -9.58 34.40 -11.70
CA SER A 46 -9.48 35.23 -10.51
C SER A 46 -10.42 34.69 -9.42
N ASN A 47 -9.97 34.74 -8.18
CA ASN A 47 -10.83 34.33 -7.04
C ASN A 47 -12.10 35.20 -6.92
N ASP A 48 -12.06 36.45 -7.40
CA ASP A 48 -13.15 37.43 -7.22
C ASP A 48 -14.18 37.38 -8.37
N ILE A 49 -13.74 37.05 -9.59
CA ILE A 49 -14.55 37.23 -10.82
C ILE A 49 -14.79 35.87 -11.53
N GLY A 50 -13.94 34.87 -11.30
CA GLY A 50 -13.95 33.61 -12.02
C GLY A 50 -13.02 33.64 -13.24
N LEU A 51 -13.43 33.02 -14.37
CA LEU A 51 -12.66 32.96 -15.60
C LEU A 51 -12.48 34.37 -16.20
N LEU A 52 -11.25 34.79 -16.41
CA LEU A 52 -10.90 36.09 -16.96
C LEU A 52 -10.57 36.01 -18.46
N ASP A 53 -9.78 35.02 -18.86
CA ASP A 53 -9.30 34.86 -20.23
C ASP A 53 -8.81 33.42 -20.47
N ILE A 54 -8.60 33.10 -21.76
CA ILE A 54 -7.98 31.84 -22.19
C ILE A 54 -6.91 32.21 -23.23
N SER A 55 -5.67 31.72 -23.05
CA SER A 55 -4.60 32.01 -24.01
C SER A 55 -4.91 31.47 -25.40
N ASP A 56 -4.63 32.26 -26.41
CA ASP A 56 -4.82 31.92 -27.82
C ASP A 56 -3.77 30.93 -28.34
N ASP A 57 -3.84 30.59 -29.65
CA ASP A 57 -2.92 29.64 -30.31
C ASP A 57 -1.45 30.11 -30.29
N SER A 58 -1.21 31.40 -30.05
CA SER A 58 0.13 31.98 -29.90
C SER A 58 0.59 32.05 -28.43
N GLY A 59 -0.22 31.53 -27.48
CA GLY A 59 0.03 31.62 -26.05
C GLY A 59 -0.24 33.02 -25.48
N PHE A 60 -0.85 33.94 -26.27
CA PHE A 60 -1.11 35.31 -25.83
C PHE A 60 -2.37 35.38 -24.95
N TYR A 61 -2.32 36.18 -23.90
CA TYR A 61 -3.46 36.50 -23.03
C TYR A 61 -3.64 38.02 -22.86
N SER A 62 -4.89 38.44 -22.57
CA SER A 62 -5.19 39.85 -22.27
C SER A 62 -6.48 40.00 -21.47
N PHE A 63 -6.39 40.44 -20.22
CA PHE A 63 -7.54 40.67 -19.36
C PHE A 63 -7.42 41.97 -18.58
N THR A 64 -8.54 42.38 -17.96
CA THR A 64 -8.58 43.58 -17.12
C THR A 64 -9.12 43.24 -15.75
N ILE A 65 -8.35 43.60 -14.69
CA ILE A 65 -8.73 43.29 -13.31
C ILE A 65 -8.24 44.40 -12.35
N SER A 66 -8.85 44.49 -11.17
CA SER A 66 -8.39 45.38 -10.10
C SER A 66 -7.09 44.87 -9.46
N LYS A 67 -6.26 45.78 -8.95
CA LYS A 67 -5.07 45.41 -8.14
C LYS A 67 -5.53 44.68 -6.88
N ASN A 68 -4.71 43.73 -6.41
CA ASN A 68 -4.89 42.85 -5.25
C ASN A 68 -5.75 41.60 -5.46
N SER A 69 -6.02 41.18 -6.67
CA SER A 69 -6.69 39.93 -6.94
C SER A 69 -5.67 38.80 -7.10
N LYS A 70 -6.00 37.61 -6.56
CA LYS A 70 -5.22 36.40 -6.77
C LYS A 70 -5.61 35.75 -8.09
N LEU A 71 -4.63 35.50 -8.94
CA LEU A 71 -4.79 34.92 -10.26
C LEU A 71 -4.27 33.49 -10.28
N SER A 72 -4.95 32.60 -10.96
CA SER A 72 -4.54 31.20 -11.15
C SER A 72 -4.51 30.89 -12.64
N PHE A 73 -3.36 30.44 -13.13
CA PHE A 73 -3.11 30.00 -14.49
C PHE A 73 -3.16 28.48 -14.53
N TYR A 74 -4.10 27.91 -15.28
CA TYR A 74 -4.39 26.47 -15.33
C TYR A 74 -4.31 25.92 -16.75
N SER A 75 -3.57 24.83 -16.93
CA SER A 75 -3.56 23.98 -18.12
C SER A 75 -3.38 22.51 -17.70
N GLU A 76 -3.95 21.56 -18.47
CA GLU A 76 -4.04 20.14 -18.09
C GLU A 76 -2.68 19.47 -17.83
N ASN A 77 -1.63 19.92 -18.49
CA ASN A 77 -0.29 19.31 -18.41
C ASN A 77 0.73 20.16 -17.65
N TYR A 78 0.26 21.13 -16.85
CA TYR A 78 1.10 22.06 -16.14
C TYR A 78 0.69 22.22 -14.67
N PHE A 79 1.66 22.49 -13.80
CA PHE A 79 1.34 22.92 -12.44
C PHE A 79 0.57 24.24 -12.45
N VAL A 80 -0.46 24.32 -11.62
CA VAL A 80 -1.21 25.57 -11.45
C VAL A 80 -0.29 26.64 -10.87
N LYS A 81 -0.13 27.74 -11.60
CA LYS A 81 0.64 28.89 -11.14
C LYS A 81 -0.25 29.95 -10.55
N GLU A 82 -0.04 30.30 -9.32
CA GLU A 82 -0.77 31.35 -8.63
C GLU A 82 0.09 32.62 -8.50
N ILE A 83 -0.44 33.75 -8.92
CA ILE A 83 0.25 35.04 -8.89
C ILE A 83 -0.71 36.09 -8.35
N ASN A 84 -0.24 37.00 -7.51
CA ASN A 84 -1.02 38.18 -7.13
C ASN A 84 -0.94 39.24 -8.23
N SER A 85 -2.06 39.85 -8.62
CA SER A 85 -2.11 40.87 -9.68
C SER A 85 -1.19 42.09 -9.44
N ASN A 86 -0.78 42.33 -8.20
CA ASN A 86 0.20 43.37 -7.87
C ASN A 86 1.62 43.03 -8.31
N ALA A 87 1.94 41.76 -8.52
CA ALA A 87 3.24 41.27 -8.93
C ALA A 87 3.37 41.19 -10.47
N LEU A 88 2.25 41.46 -11.21
CA LEU A 88 2.23 41.44 -12.67
C LEU A 88 2.48 42.83 -13.24
N GLU A 89 3.35 42.91 -14.21
CA GLU A 89 3.53 44.09 -15.07
C GLU A 89 2.65 43.98 -16.32
N SER A 90 2.48 45.10 -17.02
CA SER A 90 1.53 45.21 -18.16
C SER A 90 1.85 44.31 -19.37
N SER A 91 3.02 43.65 -19.40
CA SER A 91 3.47 42.78 -20.51
C SER A 91 4.33 41.63 -20.01
N ASP A 92 3.90 40.95 -18.96
CA ASP A 92 4.69 39.88 -18.35
C ASP A 92 4.59 38.56 -19.12
N ILE A 93 5.71 37.84 -19.16
CA ILE A 93 5.78 36.45 -19.60
C ILE A 93 5.56 35.55 -18.38
N ILE A 94 4.55 34.68 -18.50
CA ILE A 94 4.23 33.70 -17.46
C ILE A 94 4.83 32.35 -17.84
N TYR A 95 5.74 31.86 -17.04
CA TYR A 95 6.32 30.53 -17.21
C TYR A 95 5.48 29.53 -16.43
N LEU A 96 4.96 28.49 -17.08
CA LEU A 96 4.32 27.35 -16.44
C LEU A 96 5.28 26.16 -16.44
N GLU A 97 5.45 25.59 -15.29
CA GLU A 97 6.21 24.37 -15.10
C GLU A 97 5.40 23.17 -15.61
N PRO A 98 5.85 22.44 -16.64
CA PRO A 98 5.13 21.28 -17.12
C PRO A 98 5.08 20.21 -16.03
N LEU A 99 3.93 19.54 -15.92
CA LEU A 99 3.81 18.28 -15.22
C LEU A 99 4.61 17.24 -15.99
N ILE A 100 5.94 17.25 -15.83
CA ILE A 100 6.77 16.15 -16.31
C ILE A 100 6.44 14.97 -15.40
N GLU A 101 5.43 14.22 -15.78
CA GLU A 101 5.33 12.86 -15.32
C GLU A 101 6.54 12.11 -15.89
N ASN A 102 7.60 12.01 -15.11
CA ASN A 102 8.37 10.80 -15.18
C ASN A 102 7.35 9.70 -14.99
N LEU A 103 7.22 8.80 -15.97
CA LEU A 103 6.38 7.62 -15.91
C LEU A 103 6.92 6.62 -14.86
N ASP A 104 7.16 7.08 -13.66
CA ASP A 104 7.13 6.30 -12.46
C ASP A 104 5.66 6.09 -12.17
N GLU A 105 5.17 4.88 -12.54
CA GLU A 105 3.88 4.31 -12.14
C GLU A 105 2.82 5.40 -11.89
N ILE A 106 1.96 5.64 -12.89
CA ILE A 106 0.82 6.56 -12.76
C ILE A 106 -0.01 6.05 -11.58
N GLU A 107 0.29 6.51 -10.39
CA GLU A 107 -0.60 6.42 -9.27
C GLU A 107 -1.69 7.47 -9.52
N ILE A 108 -2.66 7.11 -10.38
CA ILE A 108 -3.91 7.86 -10.47
C ILE A 108 -4.55 7.69 -9.09
N ILE A 109 -4.22 8.60 -8.18
CA ILE A 109 -5.05 8.83 -7.00
C ILE A 109 -6.30 9.57 -7.53
N VAL A 110 -7.09 8.88 -8.33
CA VAL A 110 -8.51 9.17 -8.39
C VAL A 110 -8.98 8.82 -6.98
N ARG A 111 -9.23 9.80 -6.13
CA ARG A 111 -10.13 9.66 -5.01
C ARG A 111 -11.48 9.29 -5.59
N ASN A 112 -11.58 8.06 -6.08
CA ASN A 112 -12.85 7.47 -6.40
C ASN A 112 -13.48 7.18 -5.05
N GLU A 113 -14.52 7.90 -4.72
CA GLU A 113 -15.49 7.64 -3.65
C GLU A 113 -16.17 6.25 -3.79
N LYS A 114 -15.64 5.37 -4.58
CA LYS A 114 -16.07 3.98 -4.70
C LYS A 114 -15.33 3.16 -3.65
N VAL A 115 -15.84 3.20 -2.43
CA VAL A 115 -15.43 2.38 -1.27
C VAL A 115 -15.28 0.88 -1.59
N PHE A 116 -15.75 0.41 -2.73
CA PHE A 116 -15.76 -0.98 -3.19
C PHE A 116 -15.13 -1.19 -4.58
N SER A 117 -14.30 -0.29 -5.08
CA SER A 117 -13.65 -0.52 -6.38
C SER A 117 -12.40 -1.37 -6.22
N LEU A 118 -12.49 -2.64 -6.64
CA LEU A 118 -11.32 -3.48 -6.85
C LEU A 118 -10.53 -2.93 -8.03
N GLN A 119 -9.25 -2.73 -7.84
CA GLN A 119 -8.32 -2.42 -8.92
C GLN A 119 -7.77 -3.70 -9.54
N ARG A 120 -7.17 -3.58 -10.70
CA ARG A 120 -6.45 -4.65 -11.37
C ARG A 120 -5.01 -4.24 -11.59
N LEU A 121 -4.12 -5.23 -11.63
CA LEU A 121 -2.74 -5.02 -12.03
C LEU A 121 -2.68 -4.63 -13.51
N ASN A 122 -1.70 -3.81 -13.86
CA ASN A 122 -1.37 -3.52 -15.24
C ASN A 122 -0.99 -4.81 -15.99
N ALA A 123 -1.06 -4.77 -17.31
CA ALA A 123 -0.69 -5.91 -18.16
C ALA A 123 0.70 -6.46 -17.84
N VAL A 124 1.60 -5.58 -17.49
CA VAL A 124 2.98 -5.87 -17.05
C VAL A 124 3.32 -4.96 -15.88
N GLU A 125 3.88 -5.51 -14.83
CA GLU A 125 4.46 -4.76 -13.71
C GLU A 125 5.84 -5.33 -13.37
N GLY A 126 6.85 -4.48 -13.35
CA GLY A 126 8.24 -4.89 -13.18
C GLY A 126 8.65 -5.93 -14.22
N THR A 127 8.99 -7.14 -13.78
CA THR A 127 9.36 -8.27 -14.65
C THR A 127 8.29 -9.37 -14.69
N SER A 128 7.00 -9.02 -14.49
CA SER A 128 5.91 -9.99 -14.42
C SER A 128 4.76 -9.63 -15.35
N ILE A 129 4.11 -10.64 -15.92
CA ILE A 129 3.00 -10.50 -16.89
C ILE A 129 1.69 -10.86 -16.19
N PHE A 130 0.72 -9.94 -16.22
CA PHE A 130 -0.63 -10.09 -15.66
C PHE A 130 -1.74 -9.96 -16.71
N GLU A 131 -1.39 -9.73 -17.98
CA GLU A 131 -2.32 -9.55 -19.10
C GLU A 131 -3.33 -10.70 -19.20
N GLY A 132 -4.61 -10.35 -19.36
CA GLY A 132 -5.71 -11.31 -19.51
C GLY A 132 -5.92 -12.25 -18.32
N LYS A 133 -5.34 -11.96 -17.15
CA LYS A 133 -5.40 -12.85 -15.99
C LYS A 133 -6.33 -12.30 -14.91
N LYS A 134 -6.85 -13.22 -14.09
CA LYS A 134 -7.67 -12.85 -12.92
C LYS A 134 -6.74 -12.37 -11.81
N ASN A 135 -6.69 -11.08 -11.63
CA ASN A 135 -6.00 -10.43 -10.53
C ASN A 135 -6.92 -9.38 -9.92
N GLU A 136 -6.82 -9.22 -8.62
CA GLU A 136 -7.54 -8.22 -7.86
C GLU A 136 -6.57 -7.57 -6.88
N VAL A 137 -6.68 -6.26 -6.73
CA VAL A 137 -5.82 -5.47 -5.85
C VAL A 137 -6.69 -4.78 -4.80
N ILE A 138 -6.35 -5.01 -3.54
CA ILE A 138 -6.97 -4.33 -2.40
C ILE A 138 -6.07 -3.16 -2.03
N LEU A 139 -6.57 -1.94 -2.15
CA LEU A 139 -5.91 -0.74 -1.64
C LEU A 139 -6.21 -0.62 -0.14
N VAL A 140 -5.24 -0.97 0.70
CA VAL A 140 -5.45 -1.08 2.15
C VAL A 140 -5.81 0.27 2.79
N ASP A 141 -5.19 1.36 2.35
CA ASP A 141 -5.48 2.71 2.86
C ASP A 141 -6.88 3.22 2.47
N GLN A 142 -7.56 2.59 1.49
CA GLN A 142 -8.93 2.89 1.08
C GLN A 142 -9.95 1.90 1.66
N SER A 143 -9.48 0.91 2.40
CA SER A 143 -10.35 -0.08 3.06
C SER A 143 -11.02 0.52 4.29
N MET A 144 -12.28 0.16 4.52
CA MET A 144 -13.00 0.44 5.77
C MET A 144 -12.68 -0.56 6.89
N ALA A 145 -11.73 -1.45 6.66
CA ALA A 145 -11.33 -2.47 7.62
C ALA A 145 -10.64 -1.87 8.86
N ASN A 146 -10.79 -2.55 9.97
CA ASN A 146 -9.99 -2.26 11.16
C ASN A 146 -8.53 -2.72 10.92
N LEU A 147 -7.67 -1.77 10.57
CA LEU A 147 -6.26 -2.05 10.25
C LEU A 147 -5.45 -2.37 11.51
N SER A 148 -5.79 -1.79 12.67
CA SER A 148 -5.05 -2.01 13.93
C SER A 148 -5.16 -3.45 14.42
N SER A 149 -6.34 -4.08 14.28
CA SER A 149 -6.55 -5.49 14.58
C SER A 149 -6.15 -6.44 13.45
N ASN A 150 -5.75 -5.91 12.29
CA ASN A 150 -5.41 -6.70 11.09
C ASN A 150 -6.54 -7.65 10.67
N ASN A 151 -7.80 -7.18 10.72
CA ASN A 151 -8.99 -8.02 10.53
C ASN A 151 -9.11 -8.50 9.08
N SER A 152 -8.70 -9.75 8.84
CA SER A 152 -8.66 -10.33 7.50
C SER A 152 -10.05 -10.42 6.85
N ARG A 153 -11.13 -10.72 7.60
CA ARG A 153 -12.48 -10.75 7.03
C ARG A 153 -12.90 -9.42 6.46
N GLN A 154 -12.55 -8.33 7.13
CA GLN A 154 -12.86 -6.98 6.65
C GLN A 154 -11.95 -6.58 5.49
N ILE A 155 -10.64 -6.87 5.56
CA ILE A 155 -9.66 -6.51 4.53
C ILE A 155 -9.98 -7.20 3.20
N TYR A 156 -10.29 -8.50 3.22
CA TYR A 156 -10.54 -9.29 2.00
C TYR A 156 -12.00 -9.35 1.58
N SER A 157 -12.92 -8.69 2.29
CA SER A 157 -14.38 -8.75 2.06
C SER A 157 -14.83 -8.41 0.63
N GLN A 158 -14.05 -7.60 -0.07
CA GLN A 158 -14.38 -7.12 -1.43
C GLN A 158 -14.08 -8.14 -2.53
N ILE A 159 -13.30 -9.19 -2.23
CA ILE A 159 -12.86 -10.14 -3.26
C ILE A 159 -13.81 -11.34 -3.31
N ALA A 160 -14.50 -11.47 -4.42
CA ALA A 160 -15.39 -12.58 -4.64
C ALA A 160 -14.66 -13.94 -4.71
N GLY A 161 -15.23 -14.95 -4.09
CA GLY A 161 -14.71 -16.32 -4.11
C GLY A 161 -13.49 -16.56 -3.23
N LEU A 162 -13.21 -15.67 -2.28
CA LEU A 162 -12.34 -15.94 -1.14
C LEU A 162 -13.18 -16.32 0.07
N ASN A 163 -12.70 -17.30 0.81
CA ASN A 163 -13.22 -17.71 2.10
C ASN A 163 -12.14 -17.40 3.16
N ILE A 164 -12.49 -16.60 4.13
CA ILE A 164 -11.57 -16.12 5.17
C ILE A 164 -12.08 -16.59 6.53
N PHE A 165 -11.25 -17.36 7.22
CA PHE A 165 -11.49 -17.71 8.61
C PHE A 165 -10.66 -16.79 9.52
N GLN A 166 -11.21 -16.47 10.65
CA GLN A 166 -10.52 -15.74 11.70
C GLN A 166 -10.38 -16.67 12.90
N ASN A 167 -9.17 -17.13 13.15
CA ASN A 167 -8.86 -18.08 14.22
C ASN A 167 -8.17 -17.40 15.41
N ASP A 168 -7.83 -16.13 15.30
CA ASP A 168 -7.24 -15.31 16.35
C ASP A 168 -7.81 -13.90 16.32
N ASP A 169 -7.74 -13.20 17.46
CA ASP A 169 -8.30 -11.85 17.61
C ASP A 169 -7.32 -10.73 17.22
N ALA A 170 -6.08 -11.08 16.88
CA ALA A 170 -5.01 -10.14 16.56
C ALA A 170 -4.64 -10.09 15.07
N GLY A 171 -5.23 -10.95 14.24
CA GLY A 171 -4.85 -11.09 12.82
C GLY A 171 -3.39 -11.51 12.63
N LEU A 172 -2.93 -12.43 13.48
CA LEU A 172 -1.53 -12.94 13.47
C LEU A 172 -1.28 -13.85 12.27
N GLN A 173 -2.29 -14.63 11.90
CA GLN A 173 -2.25 -15.59 10.81
C GLN A 173 -3.34 -15.30 9.78
N LEU A 174 -2.99 -15.41 8.51
CA LEU A 174 -3.97 -15.36 7.43
C LEU A 174 -4.51 -16.78 7.15
N ASN A 175 -5.82 -16.94 7.32
CA ASN A 175 -6.54 -18.17 6.99
C ASN A 175 -7.41 -17.90 5.74
N ILE A 176 -6.93 -18.35 4.59
CA ILE A 176 -7.48 -18.00 3.28
C ILE A 176 -7.69 -19.22 2.40
N GLY A 177 -8.93 -19.43 1.96
CA GLY A 177 -9.33 -20.38 0.94
C GLY A 177 -9.86 -19.66 -0.30
N GLY A 178 -9.65 -20.23 -1.46
CA GLY A 178 -10.16 -19.70 -2.70
C GLY A 178 -10.93 -20.76 -3.50
N ARG A 179 -12.07 -20.42 -4.06
CA ARG A 179 -12.84 -21.30 -4.97
C ARG A 179 -13.21 -22.65 -4.35
N GLY A 180 -13.64 -22.66 -3.09
CA GLY A 180 -14.04 -23.88 -2.38
C GLY A 180 -12.88 -24.63 -1.72
N LEU A 181 -11.65 -24.16 -1.82
CA LEU A 181 -10.52 -24.71 -1.06
C LEU A 181 -10.65 -24.36 0.41
N ASP A 182 -10.18 -25.25 1.26
CA ASP A 182 -10.19 -25.10 2.71
C ASP A 182 -9.37 -23.84 3.11
N PRO A 183 -9.96 -22.93 3.89
CA PRO A 183 -9.28 -21.74 4.38
C PRO A 183 -8.39 -22.00 5.59
N ASN A 184 -7.99 -23.24 5.85
CA ASN A 184 -7.05 -23.54 6.92
C ASN A 184 -5.67 -23.00 6.60
N ARG A 185 -5.33 -21.89 7.26
CA ARG A 185 -4.10 -21.13 7.05
C ARG A 185 -3.95 -20.63 5.60
N SER A 186 -2.72 -20.55 5.08
CA SER A 186 -2.42 -20.07 3.73
C SER A 186 -1.91 -21.17 2.80
N SER A 187 -2.05 -22.44 3.16
CA SER A 187 -1.44 -23.59 2.45
C SER A 187 -1.82 -23.71 0.97
N ASN A 188 -2.99 -23.21 0.59
CA ASN A 188 -3.47 -23.23 -0.79
C ASN A 188 -2.99 -22.04 -1.63
N PHE A 189 -2.30 -21.07 -1.03
CA PHE A 189 -1.77 -19.87 -1.71
C PHE A 189 -0.26 -19.82 -1.60
N ASN A 190 0.40 -19.37 -2.67
CA ASN A 190 1.76 -18.87 -2.56
C ASN A 190 1.71 -17.50 -1.89
N THR A 191 2.38 -17.34 -0.75
CA THR A 191 2.40 -16.08 0.00
C THR A 191 3.70 -15.35 -0.21
N ARG A 192 3.61 -14.08 -0.56
CA ARG A 192 4.76 -13.22 -0.85
C ARG A 192 4.66 -11.87 -0.14
N GLN A 193 5.81 -11.28 0.13
CA GLN A 193 5.95 -9.89 0.56
C GLN A 193 6.90 -9.18 -0.42
N ASN A 194 6.49 -8.04 -0.98
CA ASN A 194 7.26 -7.31 -1.98
C ASN A 194 7.81 -8.21 -3.12
N GLY A 195 7.04 -9.25 -3.47
CA GLY A 195 7.37 -10.18 -4.55
C GLY A 195 8.26 -11.37 -4.18
N TYR A 196 8.81 -11.50 -2.95
CA TYR A 196 9.58 -12.67 -2.51
C TYR A 196 8.76 -13.60 -1.61
N ASP A 197 9.08 -14.89 -1.60
CA ASP A 197 8.37 -15.90 -0.82
C ASP A 197 8.56 -15.69 0.69
N ILE A 198 7.47 -15.86 1.47
CA ILE A 198 7.44 -15.74 2.93
C ILE A 198 6.85 -16.97 3.62
N SER A 199 6.58 -18.05 2.87
CA SER A 199 6.13 -19.33 3.43
C SER A 199 7.28 -20.12 4.06
N ALA A 200 6.94 -21.02 4.97
CA ALA A 200 7.91 -21.87 5.66
C ALA A 200 8.78 -22.69 4.69
N ASP A 201 8.13 -23.30 3.70
CA ASP A 201 8.79 -23.93 2.56
C ASP A 201 7.85 -23.94 1.36
N VAL A 202 8.24 -23.32 0.28
CA VAL A 202 7.44 -23.19 -0.94
C VAL A 202 7.03 -24.54 -1.52
N LEU A 203 7.86 -25.57 -1.37
CA LEU A 203 7.65 -26.88 -1.98
C LEU A 203 7.01 -27.89 -1.01
N GLY A 204 7.51 -27.96 0.22
CA GLY A 204 7.13 -28.99 1.18
C GLY A 204 6.13 -28.53 2.23
N TYR A 205 6.16 -27.25 2.60
CA TYR A 205 5.27 -26.67 3.62
C TYR A 205 4.90 -25.22 3.28
N PRO A 206 3.94 -25.01 2.34
CA PRO A 206 3.67 -23.69 1.76
C PRO A 206 2.89 -22.73 2.67
N GLU A 207 2.79 -23.00 3.97
CA GLU A 207 2.12 -22.13 4.94
C GLU A 207 3.03 -20.99 5.38
N SER A 208 2.47 -19.79 5.52
CA SER A 208 3.09 -18.69 6.23
C SER A 208 2.39 -18.47 7.57
N TYR A 209 3.18 -18.41 8.62
CA TYR A 209 2.71 -18.04 9.97
C TYR A 209 2.90 -16.55 10.26
N TYR A 210 3.33 -15.82 9.27
CA TYR A 210 3.52 -14.39 9.30
C TYR A 210 2.52 -13.70 8.37
N THR A 211 1.90 -12.65 8.88
CA THR A 211 1.10 -11.70 8.10
C THR A 211 1.56 -10.29 8.45
N PRO A 212 1.97 -9.46 7.48
CA PRO A 212 2.38 -8.09 7.77
C PRO A 212 1.21 -7.29 8.34
N PRO A 213 1.47 -6.33 9.26
CA PRO A 213 0.43 -5.45 9.76
C PRO A 213 -0.18 -4.65 8.62
N ALA A 214 -1.51 -4.61 8.54
CA ALA A 214 -2.23 -3.92 7.48
C ALA A 214 -1.86 -2.43 7.38
N GLU A 215 -1.49 -1.80 8.49
CA GLU A 215 -1.04 -0.41 8.54
C GLU A 215 0.26 -0.16 7.76
N ALA A 216 1.10 -1.20 7.59
CA ALA A 216 2.33 -1.14 6.79
C ALA A 216 2.12 -1.48 5.31
N VAL A 217 0.98 -2.07 4.96
CA VAL A 217 0.70 -2.54 3.61
C VAL A 217 0.12 -1.42 2.74
N LYS A 218 0.70 -1.19 1.57
CA LYS A 218 0.17 -0.30 0.54
C LYS A 218 -1.00 -0.95 -0.18
N ASN A 219 -0.78 -2.17 -0.70
CA ASN A 219 -1.82 -2.95 -1.36
C ASN A 219 -1.58 -4.46 -1.20
N ILE A 220 -2.65 -5.23 -1.37
CA ILE A 220 -2.60 -6.68 -1.39
C ILE A 220 -3.02 -7.14 -2.78
N GLN A 221 -2.17 -7.89 -3.44
CA GLN A 221 -2.39 -8.42 -4.79
C GLN A 221 -2.80 -9.88 -4.70
N ILE A 222 -3.99 -10.19 -5.20
CA ILE A 222 -4.50 -11.56 -5.32
C ILE A 222 -4.42 -11.96 -6.79
N ILE A 223 -3.55 -12.91 -7.13
CA ILE A 223 -3.29 -13.33 -8.50
C ILE A 223 -3.71 -14.80 -8.64
N ARG A 224 -4.64 -15.04 -9.54
CA ARG A 224 -5.25 -16.36 -9.73
C ARG A 224 -5.10 -16.87 -11.17
N GLY A 225 -5.17 -18.19 -11.33
CA GLY A 225 -5.07 -18.83 -12.63
C GLY A 225 -3.66 -18.79 -13.23
N ALA A 226 -3.54 -18.73 -14.54
CA ALA A 226 -2.25 -18.89 -15.22
C ALA A 226 -1.19 -17.85 -14.88
N ALA A 227 -1.57 -16.64 -14.45
CA ALA A 227 -0.60 -15.63 -14.01
C ALA A 227 0.13 -16.02 -12.73
N SER A 228 -0.48 -16.81 -11.84
CA SER A 228 0.18 -17.29 -10.63
C SER A 228 1.27 -18.33 -10.90
N LEU A 229 1.22 -19.03 -12.03
CA LEU A 229 2.21 -20.06 -12.39
C LEU A 229 3.63 -19.53 -12.54
N GLN A 230 3.80 -18.24 -12.85
CA GLN A 230 5.13 -17.63 -12.89
C GLN A 230 5.80 -17.52 -11.50
N TYR A 231 5.04 -17.80 -10.42
CA TYR A 231 5.50 -17.72 -9.03
C TYR A 231 5.46 -19.05 -8.28
N GLY A 232 4.77 -20.05 -8.81
CA GLY A 232 4.61 -21.35 -8.19
C GLY A 232 3.30 -22.03 -8.57
N THR A 233 3.03 -23.19 -7.98
CA THR A 233 1.95 -24.12 -8.37
C THR A 233 0.82 -24.23 -7.34
N GLN A 234 0.60 -23.24 -6.50
CA GLN A 234 -0.47 -23.28 -5.50
C GLN A 234 -1.85 -23.11 -6.16
N PHE A 235 -2.80 -23.97 -5.80
CA PHE A 235 -4.12 -24.05 -6.42
C PHE A 235 -5.00 -22.81 -6.16
N GLY A 236 -4.87 -22.18 -5.00
CA GLY A 236 -5.56 -20.93 -4.64
C GLY A 236 -5.08 -19.74 -5.44
N GLY A 237 -3.81 -19.77 -5.85
CA GLY A 237 -3.12 -18.67 -6.51
C GLY A 237 -2.01 -18.07 -5.65
N LEU A 238 -1.85 -16.76 -5.72
CA LEU A 238 -0.83 -16.01 -5.03
C LEU A 238 -1.45 -14.85 -4.25
N VAL A 239 -0.96 -14.64 -3.04
CA VAL A 239 -1.19 -13.42 -2.24
C VAL A 239 0.15 -12.71 -2.10
N ASN A 240 0.26 -11.48 -2.60
CA ASN A 240 1.45 -10.65 -2.44
C ASN A 240 1.12 -9.39 -1.63
N PHE A 241 1.80 -9.22 -0.51
CA PHE A 241 1.72 -8.03 0.32
C PHE A 241 2.75 -7.00 -0.17
N VAL A 242 2.30 -5.93 -0.77
CA VAL A 242 3.17 -4.82 -1.16
C VAL A 242 3.21 -3.82 -0.02
N LEU A 243 4.36 -3.69 0.63
CA LEU A 243 4.55 -2.77 1.74
C LEU A 243 4.73 -1.33 1.25
N LYS A 244 4.48 -0.37 2.13
CA LYS A 244 4.72 1.05 1.87
C LYS A 244 6.20 1.30 1.61
N GLU A 245 6.47 2.20 0.68
CA GLU A 245 7.82 2.55 0.24
C GLU A 245 7.90 4.06 0.05
N PRO A 246 9.00 4.73 0.44
CA PRO A 246 9.16 6.16 0.22
C PRO A 246 9.51 6.46 -1.22
N LYS A 247 9.03 7.61 -1.73
CA LYS A 247 9.43 8.16 -3.04
C LYS A 247 10.81 8.82 -2.92
N LEU A 248 11.48 9.05 -4.06
CA LEU A 248 12.66 9.91 -4.11
C LEU A 248 12.28 11.32 -3.63
N ASN A 249 13.19 11.97 -2.93
CA ASN A 249 13.01 13.31 -2.35
C ASN A 249 11.84 13.45 -1.37
N GLN A 250 11.34 12.32 -0.84
CA GLN A 250 10.31 12.35 0.20
C GLN A 250 10.91 12.85 1.52
N LYS A 251 10.25 13.83 2.14
CA LYS A 251 10.56 14.27 3.50
C LYS A 251 10.31 13.16 4.50
N ASP A 252 11.01 13.21 5.61
CA ASP A 252 10.82 12.28 6.70
C ASP A 252 9.39 12.33 7.25
N GLU A 253 8.82 11.14 7.45
CA GLU A 253 7.48 10.96 7.99
C GLU A 253 7.52 9.93 9.12
N LEU A 254 7.09 10.35 10.31
CA LEU A 254 6.91 9.50 11.48
C LEU A 254 5.41 9.31 11.74
N ILE A 255 4.96 8.07 11.82
CA ILE A 255 3.59 7.72 12.21
C ILE A 255 3.64 6.96 13.51
N LEU A 256 2.85 7.41 14.48
CA LEU A 256 2.63 6.77 15.78
C LEU A 256 1.13 6.52 15.93
N ARG A 257 0.74 5.26 16.05
CA ARG A 257 -0.65 4.86 16.28
C ARG A 257 -0.73 3.92 17.47
N ASN A 258 -1.62 4.22 18.39
CA ASN A 258 -1.95 3.36 19.51
C ASN A 258 -3.45 3.12 19.52
N SER A 259 -3.86 1.88 19.72
CA SER A 259 -5.26 1.51 19.82
C SER A 259 -5.49 0.68 21.06
N TYR A 260 -6.59 0.95 21.74
CA TYR A 260 -7.07 0.21 22.90
C TYR A 260 -8.47 -0.32 22.60
N GLY A 261 -8.75 -1.54 23.01
CA GLY A 261 -10.01 -2.19 22.77
C GLY A 261 -10.47 -3.08 23.91
N SER A 262 -11.57 -3.78 23.68
CA SER A 262 -12.09 -4.78 24.60
C SER A 262 -11.06 -5.90 24.82
N ASN A 263 -11.22 -6.67 25.91
CA ASN A 263 -10.38 -7.81 26.27
C ASN A 263 -8.89 -7.42 26.37
N ASN A 264 -8.63 -6.25 26.99
CA ASN A 264 -7.28 -5.70 27.20
C ASN A 264 -6.46 -5.58 25.89
N LEU A 265 -7.13 -5.43 24.75
CA LEU A 265 -6.44 -5.21 23.48
C LEU A 265 -5.64 -3.91 23.53
N TYR A 266 -4.35 -4.01 23.31
CA TYR A 266 -3.46 -2.89 23.03
C TYR A 266 -2.65 -3.16 21.77
N THR A 267 -2.64 -2.19 20.86
CA THR A 267 -1.80 -2.23 19.67
C THR A 267 -1.01 -0.95 19.53
N ASN A 268 0.26 -1.07 19.18
CA ASN A 268 1.11 0.04 18.77
C ASN A 268 1.64 -0.20 17.36
N PHE A 269 1.52 0.78 16.50
CA PHE A 269 2.19 0.82 15.21
C PHE A 269 2.98 2.10 15.10
N THR A 270 4.29 1.96 14.96
CA THR A 270 5.24 3.07 14.79
C THR A 270 5.97 2.85 13.49
N SER A 271 5.93 3.80 12.57
CA SER A 271 6.68 3.72 11.31
C SER A 271 7.41 5.01 11.00
N TYR A 272 8.57 4.87 10.38
CA TYR A 272 9.42 5.98 9.94
C TYR A 272 9.87 5.72 8.50
N LYS A 273 9.67 6.69 7.62
CA LYS A 273 10.09 6.63 6.23
C LYS A 273 10.63 7.98 5.76
N GLY A 274 11.51 7.93 4.78
CA GLY A 274 12.09 9.13 4.20
C GLY A 274 13.09 8.81 3.09
N SER A 275 13.75 9.86 2.61
CA SER A 275 14.81 9.75 1.61
C SER A 275 15.91 10.79 1.85
N SER A 276 17.15 10.41 1.55
CA SER A 276 18.32 11.29 1.58
C SER A 276 19.16 11.08 0.31
N GLY A 277 19.05 11.98 -0.65
CA GLY A 277 19.66 11.83 -1.97
C GLY A 277 19.18 10.54 -2.66
N LYS A 278 20.12 9.64 -2.97
CA LYS A 278 19.84 8.34 -3.61
C LYS A 278 19.39 7.24 -2.65
N PHE A 279 19.34 7.51 -1.39
CA PHE A 279 18.99 6.54 -0.35
C PHE A 279 17.55 6.77 0.13
N ARG A 280 16.75 5.71 0.15
CA ARG A 280 15.38 5.70 0.65
C ARG A 280 15.24 4.63 1.73
N TYR A 281 14.43 4.89 2.75
CA TYR A 281 14.25 3.98 3.88
C TYR A 281 12.83 3.99 4.39
N TYR A 282 12.39 2.81 4.82
CA TYR A 282 11.13 2.59 5.52
C TYR A 282 11.35 1.56 6.62
N SER A 283 10.90 1.87 7.81
CA SER A 283 10.92 0.93 8.93
C SER A 283 9.61 1.01 9.70
N TYR A 284 9.24 -0.09 10.34
CA TYR A 284 8.19 -0.07 11.33
C TYR A 284 8.46 -1.02 12.50
N PHE A 285 7.84 -0.69 13.62
CA PHE A 285 7.64 -1.56 14.77
C PHE A 285 6.15 -1.68 15.01
N ASN A 286 5.64 -2.91 15.16
CA ASN A 286 4.27 -3.19 15.53
C ASN A 286 4.24 -4.13 16.71
N PHE A 287 3.52 -3.72 17.76
CA PHE A 287 3.27 -4.51 18.97
C PHE A 287 1.78 -4.71 19.13
N LYS A 288 1.37 -5.94 19.50
CA LYS A 288 -0.02 -6.26 19.81
C LYS A 288 -0.07 -7.18 21.01
N GLN A 289 -1.01 -6.92 21.91
CA GLN A 289 -1.29 -7.76 23.05
C GLN A 289 -2.79 -7.71 23.39
N GLY A 290 -3.34 -8.79 23.88
CA GLY A 290 -4.72 -8.85 24.33
C GLY A 290 -5.04 -10.20 24.96
N ASP A 291 -6.17 -10.28 25.68
CA ASP A 291 -6.66 -11.51 26.30
C ASP A 291 -7.55 -12.34 25.34
N GLY A 292 -7.94 -11.71 24.21
CA GLY A 292 -8.85 -12.31 23.24
C GLY A 292 -10.30 -12.35 23.67
N PHE A 293 -11.17 -12.85 22.79
CA PHE A 293 -12.63 -12.89 23.00
C PHE A 293 -13.07 -14.00 23.96
N ARG A 294 -12.31 -15.10 23.98
CA ARG A 294 -12.61 -16.29 24.77
C ARG A 294 -11.59 -16.49 25.87
N GLU A 295 -11.95 -17.29 26.88
CA GLU A 295 -10.97 -17.81 27.85
C GLU A 295 -9.81 -18.54 27.12
N ASN A 296 -8.60 -18.42 27.64
CA ASN A 296 -7.38 -19.00 27.05
C ASN A 296 -7.13 -18.57 25.59
N SER A 297 -7.36 -17.30 25.30
CA SER A 297 -7.12 -16.67 24.00
C SER A 297 -6.07 -15.56 24.04
N PHE A 298 -5.31 -15.45 25.12
CA PHE A 298 -4.23 -14.47 25.27
C PHE A 298 -3.25 -14.53 24.10
N PHE A 299 -2.79 -13.38 23.66
CA PHE A 299 -1.73 -13.26 22.67
C PHE A 299 -0.80 -12.07 22.95
N ASN A 300 0.44 -12.22 22.52
CA ASN A 300 1.45 -11.16 22.46
C ASN A 300 2.27 -11.31 21.19
N SER A 301 2.46 -10.23 20.43
CA SER A 301 3.24 -10.26 19.20
C SER A 301 4.09 -9.02 19.01
N LYS A 302 5.22 -9.20 18.36
CA LYS A 302 6.17 -8.14 17.98
C LYS A 302 6.55 -8.32 16.53
N ASN A 303 6.55 -7.24 15.75
CA ASN A 303 6.94 -7.25 14.36
C ASN A 303 7.83 -6.04 14.07
N ILE A 304 9.00 -6.29 13.53
CA ILE A 304 9.98 -5.28 13.12
C ILE A 304 10.23 -5.44 11.63
N PHE A 305 10.24 -4.36 10.91
CA PHE A 305 10.57 -4.32 9.50
C PHE A 305 11.54 -3.20 9.19
N LEU A 306 12.46 -3.46 8.28
CA LEU A 306 13.36 -2.48 7.70
C LEU A 306 13.45 -2.70 6.19
N LYS A 307 13.23 -1.66 5.42
CA LYS A 307 13.51 -1.60 3.99
C LYS A 307 14.47 -0.46 3.71
N THR A 308 15.49 -0.74 2.93
CA THR A 308 16.40 0.27 2.39
C THR A 308 16.49 0.13 0.88
N ILE A 309 16.56 1.25 0.17
CA ILE A 309 16.68 1.29 -1.28
C ILE A 309 17.80 2.27 -1.60
N TYR A 310 18.70 1.88 -2.50
CA TYR A 310 19.72 2.75 -3.04
C TYR A 310 19.60 2.80 -4.57
N ASP A 311 19.32 3.99 -5.09
CA ASP A 311 19.19 4.25 -6.51
C ASP A 311 20.56 4.67 -7.06
N PHE A 312 21.28 3.74 -7.74
CA PHE A 312 22.59 4.04 -8.35
C PHE A 312 22.45 5.12 -9.41
N ASN A 313 21.44 4.97 -10.25
CA ASN A 313 21.02 5.87 -11.31
C ASN A 313 19.54 5.55 -11.68
N GLU A 314 19.00 6.24 -12.69
CA GLU A 314 17.61 6.03 -13.16
C GLU A 314 17.31 4.58 -13.65
N LYS A 315 18.36 3.83 -14.03
CA LYS A 315 18.24 2.47 -14.60
C LYS A 315 18.51 1.36 -13.60
N SER A 316 19.14 1.66 -12.46
CA SER A 316 19.57 0.60 -11.56
C SER A 316 19.36 0.97 -10.10
N LYS A 317 18.76 0.05 -9.37
CA LYS A 317 18.52 0.16 -7.93
C LYS A 317 18.74 -1.17 -7.24
N ILE A 318 19.15 -1.10 -5.98
CA ILE A 318 19.22 -2.21 -5.06
C ILE A 318 18.33 -1.94 -3.86
N SER A 319 17.61 -2.95 -3.39
CA SER A 319 16.81 -2.85 -2.17
C SER A 319 17.07 -4.02 -1.26
N PHE A 320 17.02 -3.76 0.04
CA PHE A 320 17.13 -4.77 1.08
C PHE A 320 15.91 -4.68 1.99
N ASP A 321 15.24 -5.81 2.23
CA ASP A 321 14.15 -5.98 3.16
C ASP A 321 14.57 -6.93 4.29
N PHE A 322 14.24 -6.56 5.51
CA PHE A 322 14.42 -7.36 6.71
C PHE A 322 13.14 -7.36 7.51
N THR A 323 12.66 -8.55 7.93
CA THR A 323 11.49 -8.69 8.79
C THR A 323 11.82 -9.63 9.93
N TYR A 324 11.52 -9.22 11.16
CA TYR A 324 11.53 -10.10 12.32
C TYR A 324 10.17 -10.05 13.00
N PHE A 325 9.52 -11.20 13.10
CA PHE A 325 8.21 -11.36 13.69
C PHE A 325 8.21 -12.49 14.70
N THR A 326 7.67 -12.22 15.88
CA THR A 326 7.46 -13.24 16.90
C THR A 326 6.11 -13.07 17.55
N TYR A 327 5.48 -14.19 17.88
CA TYR A 327 4.29 -14.18 18.74
C TYR A 327 4.18 -15.41 19.62
N LEU A 328 3.48 -15.22 20.73
CA LEU A 328 3.01 -16.29 21.62
C LEU A 328 1.50 -16.12 21.79
N SER A 329 0.74 -17.18 21.59
CA SER A 329 -0.71 -17.16 21.82
C SER A 329 -1.21 -18.43 22.49
N GLN A 330 -2.22 -18.27 23.33
CA GLN A 330 -3.02 -19.38 23.81
C GLN A 330 -3.96 -19.86 22.69
N GLN A 331 -4.44 -21.10 22.81
CA GLN A 331 -5.30 -21.73 21.83
C GLN A 331 -6.54 -22.28 22.58
N ALA A 332 -7.64 -21.53 22.55
CA ALA A 332 -8.87 -21.85 23.29
C ALA A 332 -9.56 -23.16 22.87
N GLY A 333 -9.18 -23.71 21.73
CA GLY A 333 -9.82 -24.88 21.13
C GLY A 333 -11.11 -24.51 20.38
N GLY A 334 -11.66 -25.45 19.60
CA GLY A 334 -12.95 -25.30 18.94
C GLY A 334 -14.12 -25.48 19.92
N LEU A 335 -15.30 -25.01 19.54
CA LEU A 335 -16.57 -25.31 20.18
C LEU A 335 -17.50 -25.98 19.14
N ASN A 336 -18.29 -26.94 19.55
CA ASN A 336 -19.44 -27.37 18.75
C ASN A 336 -20.66 -26.48 19.06
N ASP A 337 -21.75 -26.67 18.32
CA ASP A 337 -22.94 -25.81 18.45
C ASP A 337 -23.52 -25.82 19.87
N VAL A 338 -23.59 -26.99 20.51
CA VAL A 338 -24.11 -27.12 21.87
C VAL A 338 -23.22 -26.35 22.88
N MET A 339 -21.92 -26.47 22.77
CA MET A 339 -20.99 -25.76 23.64
C MET A 339 -21.07 -24.24 23.40
N PHE A 340 -21.20 -23.83 22.15
CA PHE A 340 -21.31 -22.42 21.79
C PHE A 340 -22.63 -21.80 22.26
N GLU A 341 -23.76 -22.52 22.15
CA GLU A 341 -25.06 -22.07 22.66
C GLU A 341 -25.08 -21.98 24.18
N PHE A 342 -24.36 -22.88 24.87
CA PHE A 342 -24.26 -22.88 26.33
C PHE A 342 -23.43 -21.70 26.84
N ASP A 343 -22.22 -21.50 26.31
CA ASP A 343 -21.33 -20.38 26.62
C ASP A 343 -20.34 -20.15 25.47
N PRO A 344 -20.51 -19.09 24.66
CA PRO A 344 -19.60 -18.76 23.55
C PRO A 344 -18.23 -18.29 24.00
N PHE A 345 -18.04 -17.90 25.25
CA PHE A 345 -16.79 -17.42 25.80
C PHE A 345 -15.92 -18.54 26.38
N GLN A 346 -16.44 -19.72 26.61
CA GLN A 346 -15.74 -20.82 27.21
C GLN A 346 -14.52 -21.27 26.38
N SER A 347 -13.56 -21.88 27.06
CA SER A 347 -12.45 -22.61 26.48
C SER A 347 -12.48 -24.06 26.95
N ASN A 348 -12.25 -24.97 26.04
CA ASN A 348 -12.08 -26.40 26.38
C ASN A 348 -10.58 -26.82 26.35
N ARG A 349 -9.67 -25.87 26.30
CA ARG A 349 -8.20 -26.10 26.24
C ARG A 349 -7.45 -25.07 27.07
N SER A 350 -7.16 -25.40 28.32
CA SER A 350 -6.54 -24.48 29.27
C SER A 350 -5.01 -24.30 29.07
N ARG A 351 -4.35 -25.28 28.45
CA ARG A 351 -2.88 -25.35 28.36
C ARG A 351 -2.36 -25.50 26.92
N ASN A 352 -3.13 -25.08 25.92
CA ASN A 352 -2.70 -25.09 24.55
C ASN A 352 -2.03 -23.78 24.20
N TRP A 353 -0.84 -23.85 23.62
CA TRP A 353 -0.03 -22.71 23.24
C TRP A 353 0.51 -22.83 21.82
N PHE A 354 0.69 -21.70 21.19
CA PHE A 354 1.29 -21.59 19.87
C PHE A 354 2.31 -20.46 19.87
N SER A 355 3.54 -20.73 19.43
CA SER A 355 4.57 -19.71 19.29
C SER A 355 5.25 -19.79 17.94
N VAL A 356 5.66 -18.64 17.46
CA VAL A 356 6.36 -18.45 16.18
C VAL A 356 7.48 -17.45 16.37
N ASP A 357 8.64 -17.78 15.79
CA ASP A 357 9.73 -16.86 15.49
C ASP A 357 9.99 -16.91 14.00
N TRP A 358 9.96 -15.76 13.32
CA TRP A 358 9.94 -15.65 11.86
C TRP A 358 10.88 -14.56 11.40
N LEU A 359 12.04 -14.94 10.87
CA LEU A 359 13.04 -14.05 10.31
C LEU A 359 13.01 -14.16 8.78
N LEU A 360 12.78 -13.05 8.09
CA LEU A 360 12.83 -12.94 6.64
C LEU A 360 13.88 -11.93 6.23
N TYR A 361 14.57 -12.21 5.14
CA TYR A 361 15.47 -11.27 4.49
C TYR A 361 15.37 -11.37 2.97
N ASN A 362 15.56 -10.25 2.31
CA ASN A 362 15.48 -10.17 0.86
C ASN A 362 16.40 -9.07 0.32
N LEU A 363 17.15 -9.38 -0.73
CA LEU A 363 17.99 -8.44 -1.47
C LEU A 363 17.56 -8.48 -2.94
N THR A 364 17.05 -7.36 -3.45
CA THR A 364 16.61 -7.25 -4.84
C THR A 364 17.48 -6.25 -5.59
N TYR A 365 17.99 -6.66 -6.74
CA TYR A 365 18.64 -5.78 -7.70
C TYR A 365 17.80 -5.69 -8.97
N ASN A 366 17.42 -4.47 -9.36
CA ASN A 366 16.70 -4.20 -10.59
C ASN A 366 17.57 -3.39 -11.53
N TYR A 367 17.57 -3.78 -12.82
CA TYR A 367 18.30 -3.10 -13.87
C TYR A 367 17.44 -2.95 -15.11
N GLU A 368 17.31 -1.73 -15.61
CA GLU A 368 16.61 -1.38 -16.82
C GLU A 368 17.62 -1.11 -17.93
N PHE A 369 17.78 -2.03 -18.88
CA PHE A 369 18.67 -1.84 -20.02
C PHE A 369 18.19 -0.69 -20.90
N ASN A 370 16.88 -0.67 -21.13
CA ASN A 370 16.13 0.37 -21.85
C ASN A 370 14.62 0.20 -21.51
N PRO A 371 13.71 1.08 -21.94
CA PRO A 371 12.28 1.01 -21.62
C PRO A 371 11.58 -0.31 -22.03
N ASN A 372 12.23 -1.10 -22.88
CA ASN A 372 11.68 -2.38 -23.35
C ASN A 372 12.33 -3.63 -22.72
N LYS A 373 13.39 -3.47 -21.93
CA LYS A 373 14.15 -4.60 -21.40
C LYS A 373 14.58 -4.34 -19.97
N SER A 374 14.18 -5.25 -19.07
CA SER A 374 14.51 -5.18 -17.65
C SER A 374 14.96 -6.52 -17.09
N LEU A 375 15.78 -6.46 -16.05
CA LEU A 375 16.29 -7.60 -15.29
C LEU A 375 15.97 -7.37 -13.82
N SER A 376 15.47 -8.38 -13.13
CA SER A 376 15.32 -8.42 -11.69
C SER A 376 16.05 -9.65 -11.14
N LEU A 377 16.90 -9.42 -10.16
CA LEU A 377 17.57 -10.47 -9.38
C LEU A 377 17.10 -10.35 -7.93
N ASN A 378 16.67 -11.45 -7.34
CA ASN A 378 16.08 -11.47 -6.02
C ASN A 378 16.65 -12.62 -5.20
N LEU A 379 17.47 -12.30 -4.20
CA LEU A 379 18.01 -13.24 -3.20
C LEU A 379 17.19 -13.11 -1.92
N PHE A 380 16.49 -14.16 -1.53
CA PHE A 380 15.63 -14.14 -0.34
C PHE A 380 15.86 -15.37 0.52
N GLY A 381 15.46 -15.28 1.79
CA GLY A 381 15.49 -16.43 2.67
C GLY A 381 14.66 -16.22 3.94
N LEU A 382 14.51 -17.34 4.64
CA LEU A 382 13.75 -17.46 5.86
C LEU A 382 14.51 -18.36 6.85
N ASN A 383 14.52 -17.91 8.11
CA ASN A 383 14.86 -18.74 9.27
C ASN A 383 13.69 -18.62 10.26
N ALA A 384 13.04 -19.73 10.56
CA ALA A 384 11.83 -19.68 11.36
C ALA A 384 11.63 -20.90 12.22
N THR A 385 11.00 -20.71 13.36
CA THR A 385 10.52 -21.80 14.21
C THR A 385 9.04 -21.68 14.49
N ARG A 386 8.39 -22.81 14.64
CA ARG A 386 6.98 -22.89 15.03
C ARG A 386 6.78 -24.00 16.06
N ASN A 387 6.20 -23.65 17.20
CA ASN A 387 5.86 -24.58 18.26
C ASN A 387 4.34 -24.59 18.49
N ALA A 388 3.77 -25.75 18.58
CA ALA A 388 2.39 -25.93 18.99
C ALA A 388 2.32 -26.98 20.10
N LEU A 389 2.11 -26.49 21.31
CA LEU A 389 1.96 -27.32 22.51
C LEU A 389 0.46 -27.45 22.82
N GLY A 390 -0.04 -28.66 23.01
CA GLY A 390 -1.41 -28.80 23.41
C GLY A 390 -1.97 -30.18 23.50
N PHE A 391 -3.19 -30.26 24.05
CA PHE A 391 -4.03 -31.45 24.05
C PHE A 391 -4.67 -31.60 22.66
N ARG A 392 -4.32 -32.69 21.98
CA ARG A 392 -4.74 -32.98 20.62
C ARG A 392 -5.68 -34.12 20.59
N VAL A 393 -6.89 -33.89 20.15
CA VAL A 393 -7.98 -34.87 20.13
C VAL A 393 -8.71 -34.78 18.80
N ASN A 394 -9.39 -35.92 18.47
CA ASN A 394 -10.14 -36.03 17.23
C ASN A 394 -11.54 -35.37 17.32
N ARG A 395 -12.04 -35.12 18.52
CA ARG A 395 -13.35 -34.51 18.74
C ARG A 395 -13.22 -33.25 19.61
N VAL A 396 -13.96 -32.22 19.23
CA VAL A 396 -13.98 -30.94 19.92
C VAL A 396 -14.48 -31.05 21.36
N ASP A 397 -15.46 -31.86 21.59
CA ASP A 397 -16.13 -32.08 22.88
C ASP A 397 -15.36 -33.00 23.85
N GLN A 398 -14.22 -33.53 23.44
CA GLN A 398 -13.41 -34.39 24.31
C GLN A 398 -12.78 -33.54 25.41
N VAL A 399 -13.03 -33.92 26.65
CA VAL A 399 -12.53 -33.25 27.85
C VAL A 399 -11.02 -33.40 27.94
N ASP A 400 -10.34 -32.32 28.28
CA ASP A 400 -8.91 -32.29 28.57
C ASP A 400 -8.68 -32.98 29.94
N ASP A 401 -8.00 -34.10 29.94
CA ASP A 401 -7.72 -34.92 31.14
C ASP A 401 -6.57 -34.36 32.00
N ASN A 402 -6.00 -33.18 31.61
CA ASN A 402 -4.84 -32.59 32.24
C ASN A 402 -3.54 -33.42 32.19
N GLY A 403 -3.49 -34.48 31.39
CA GLY A 403 -2.34 -35.32 31.16
C GLY A 403 -1.18 -34.62 30.42
N ALA A 404 -0.27 -35.40 29.89
CA ALA A 404 0.83 -34.91 29.07
C ALA A 404 0.32 -34.17 27.84
N ARG A 405 1.10 -33.19 27.34
CA ARG A 405 0.79 -32.44 26.14
C ARG A 405 1.65 -32.93 24.99
N ASP A 406 1.11 -32.85 23.80
CA ASP A 406 1.89 -33.00 22.57
C ASP A 406 2.55 -31.68 22.20
N LEU A 407 3.82 -31.75 21.89
CA LEU A 407 4.57 -30.69 21.23
C LEU A 407 4.73 -31.03 19.76
N ILE A 408 4.34 -30.12 18.87
CA ILE A 408 4.77 -30.14 17.47
C ILE A 408 5.72 -28.98 17.28
N PHE A 409 6.96 -29.32 17.01
CA PHE A 409 8.04 -28.40 16.68
C PHE A 409 8.28 -28.40 15.17
N GLY A 410 8.57 -27.25 14.60
CA GLY A 410 9.06 -27.09 13.24
C GLY A 410 10.16 -26.05 13.19
N ASP A 411 11.27 -26.38 12.55
CA ASP A 411 12.39 -25.50 12.21
C ASP A 411 12.51 -25.45 10.70
N PHE A 412 12.48 -24.23 10.14
CA PHE A 412 12.45 -23.99 8.72
C PHE A 412 13.58 -23.03 8.34
N ASN A 413 14.44 -23.52 7.44
CA ASN A 413 15.59 -22.75 6.96
C ASN A 413 15.60 -22.83 5.42
N ASN A 414 15.40 -21.72 4.76
CA ASN A 414 15.44 -21.70 3.32
C ASN A 414 16.15 -20.47 2.75
N ILE A 415 16.68 -20.64 1.55
CA ILE A 415 17.27 -19.57 0.75
C ILE A 415 16.92 -19.79 -0.72
N GLY A 416 16.59 -18.73 -1.41
CA GLY A 416 16.25 -18.77 -2.84
C GLY A 416 16.85 -17.62 -3.62
N LEU A 417 17.16 -17.87 -4.86
CA LEU A 417 17.57 -16.88 -5.85
C LEU A 417 16.59 -16.95 -7.03
N GLU A 418 15.90 -15.87 -7.29
CA GLU A 418 15.06 -15.70 -8.49
C GLU A 418 15.74 -14.70 -9.45
N ALA A 419 15.83 -15.05 -10.73
CA ALA A 419 16.25 -14.14 -11.79
C ALA A 419 15.12 -14.06 -12.83
N LYS A 420 14.73 -12.85 -13.22
CA LYS A 420 13.72 -12.61 -14.25
C LYS A 420 14.21 -11.57 -15.24
N TYR A 421 14.12 -11.90 -16.52
CA TYR A 421 14.39 -10.98 -17.62
C TYR A 421 13.12 -10.77 -18.42
N LEU A 422 12.72 -9.52 -18.62
CA LEU A 422 11.57 -9.12 -19.40
C LEU A 422 12.05 -8.41 -20.67
N SER A 423 11.41 -8.70 -21.79
CA SER A 423 11.63 -8.01 -23.06
C SER A 423 10.31 -7.74 -23.77
N ASN A 424 10.05 -6.47 -24.06
CA ASN A 424 8.98 -6.00 -24.94
C ASN A 424 9.55 -5.92 -26.37
N TYR A 425 8.84 -6.46 -27.33
CA TYR A 425 9.24 -6.48 -28.74
C TYR A 425 8.01 -6.48 -29.65
N LYS A 426 8.23 -6.42 -30.96
CA LYS A 426 7.12 -6.49 -31.93
C LYS A 426 7.28 -7.72 -32.79
N ILE A 427 6.23 -8.53 -32.93
CA ILE A 427 6.12 -9.61 -33.90
C ILE A 427 4.98 -9.27 -34.86
N LEU A 428 5.24 -9.27 -36.15
CA LEU A 428 4.24 -8.98 -37.20
C LEU A 428 3.46 -7.68 -36.93
N GLY A 429 4.15 -6.65 -36.40
CA GLY A 429 3.56 -5.35 -36.05
C GLY A 429 2.79 -5.30 -34.74
N LYS A 430 2.60 -6.44 -34.05
CA LYS A 430 1.90 -6.52 -32.75
C LYS A 430 2.89 -6.45 -31.60
N GLN A 431 2.54 -5.69 -30.56
CA GLN A 431 3.27 -5.65 -29.30
C GLN A 431 3.25 -7.04 -28.66
N SER A 432 4.41 -7.52 -28.26
CA SER A 432 4.63 -8.84 -27.69
C SER A 432 5.57 -8.72 -26.50
N ILE A 433 5.36 -9.54 -25.48
CA ILE A 433 6.12 -9.52 -24.22
C ILE A 433 6.66 -10.91 -23.98
N PHE A 434 7.94 -10.98 -23.65
CA PHE A 434 8.63 -12.21 -23.29
C PHE A 434 9.21 -12.08 -21.89
N VAL A 435 9.00 -13.07 -21.04
CA VAL A 435 9.64 -13.19 -19.73
C VAL A 435 10.37 -14.51 -19.66
N LEU A 436 11.65 -14.45 -19.31
CA LEU A 436 12.46 -15.62 -18.96
C LEU A 436 12.77 -15.52 -17.46
N GLY A 437 12.45 -16.58 -16.72
CA GLY A 437 12.70 -16.66 -15.29
C GLY A 437 13.42 -17.95 -14.91
N SER A 438 14.22 -17.89 -13.85
CA SER A 438 14.84 -19.02 -13.18
C SER A 438 14.77 -18.84 -11.70
N LYS A 439 14.55 -19.95 -10.97
CA LYS A 439 14.57 -19.97 -9.51
C LYS A 439 15.45 -21.12 -9.04
N LEU A 440 16.41 -20.79 -8.19
CA LEU A 440 17.18 -21.76 -7.40
C LEU A 440 16.66 -21.66 -5.95
N TYR A 441 16.37 -22.80 -5.34
CA TYR A 441 15.80 -22.83 -4.01
C TYR A 441 16.36 -24.01 -3.22
N PHE A 442 16.78 -23.73 -2.00
CA PHE A 442 17.28 -24.71 -1.05
C PHE A 442 16.52 -24.56 0.26
N ALA A 443 16.03 -25.67 0.79
CA ALA A 443 15.36 -25.73 2.08
C ALA A 443 15.91 -26.89 2.90
N ASN A 444 16.07 -26.62 4.20
CA ASN A 444 16.34 -27.63 5.21
C ASN A 444 15.31 -27.46 6.34
N ASN A 445 14.41 -28.40 6.45
CA ASN A 445 13.29 -28.31 7.39
C ASN A 445 13.31 -29.51 8.32
N GLU A 446 13.15 -29.24 9.62
CA GLU A 446 13.04 -30.26 10.65
C GLU A 446 11.68 -30.16 11.33
N SER A 447 11.04 -31.28 11.55
CA SER A 447 9.78 -31.36 12.27
C SER A 447 9.79 -32.51 13.25
N MET A 448 9.35 -32.23 14.46
CA MET A 448 9.19 -33.24 15.51
C MET A 448 7.77 -33.18 16.08
N GLN A 449 7.27 -34.33 16.46
CA GLN A 449 6.09 -34.45 17.31
C GLN A 449 6.39 -35.43 18.42
N GLY A 450 6.09 -35.05 19.65
CA GLY A 450 6.34 -35.89 20.82
C GLY A 450 5.75 -35.30 22.10
N PRO A 451 6.08 -35.89 23.26
CA PRO A 451 5.71 -35.32 24.54
C PRO A 451 6.28 -33.92 24.72
N GLY A 452 5.44 -32.97 25.21
CA GLY A 452 5.80 -31.59 25.46
C GLY A 452 5.95 -31.25 26.93
#